data_9f7cf1b24633bd34b3a55670bc021a0b
#
_entry.id   9f7cf1b24633bd34b3a55670bc021a0b
#
_cell.length_a   1.000
_cell.length_b   1.000
_cell.length_c   1.000
_cell.angle_alpha   90.00
_cell.angle_beta   90.00
_cell.angle_gamma   90.00
#
_symmetry.space_group_name_H-M   'P 1'
#
loop_
_entity.id
_entity.type
_entity.pdbx_description
1 polymer ?
#
loop_
_entity_poly.entity_id
_entity_poly.type
_entity_poly.pdbx_seq_one_letter_code
_entity_poly.pdbx_strand_id
1 'polypeptide(L)'
;MVLGAALLLCAACGGTSTNNAQSNGAAANGKAPKYIFYFVGDGMSQPQITMAEKAISEPGFREQFNKQTCNIYNHDGSALNLRKFPSVGLATTNAENRFITCSAAAATALATGNKTTINTISMNGDRTANLETIAEKAKKAGMKVGVVTSVSIDHATPACFYAHVEDRNMYESIGHWLLKSNFDYFGGGFTRWDKYKDMTKDQFIDSLKIKGYTVTTTRKDFDALNAQSGKVLATINKVTSTKIDGSALPYNIDLDIQQSDDDRIVLRDFVKKGIELLYNEDKGFFLFTEGGKIDWADHANDAISNIYETLALDAAIGVAMDFYRQHPDETLIVFTGDHECGGLTLGFAGTNYESAFQLMQNQVVSFETFGQEMREYIKTNPKFDALLAKLQENFGIGGDGALKLSEYETKRLKDAYLFAKGDKSVKLTDEEKHLFYGGYEPITVTTTHIIDNKAGVEWASYSHTALPVPVYSMGCGSEQLEGYFDNTDIPNTMMRLANFK
;
A
#
# COMPACT_ATOMS: atom_id res chain seq x y z
N MET A 1 45.66 -55.08 -11.59
CA MET A 1 44.73 -55.24 -12.74
C MET A 1 44.19 -53.88 -13.08
N VAL A 2 44.66 -53.42 -14.15
CA VAL A 2 44.46 -52.33 -15.05
C VAL A 2 43.23 -51.43 -14.81
N LEU A 3 43.51 -50.13 -14.48
CA LEU A 3 42.60 -48.98 -14.61
C LEU A 3 42.47 -48.63 -16.11
N GLY A 4 41.24 -48.43 -16.58
CA GLY A 4 40.95 -47.81 -17.83
C GLY A 4 40.33 -46.40 -17.59
N ALA A 5 41.11 -45.35 -17.91
CA ALA A 5 40.63 -43.98 -17.91
C ALA A 5 40.08 -43.66 -19.30
N ALA A 6 38.82 -43.24 -19.35
CA ALA A 6 38.21 -42.68 -20.56
C ALA A 6 38.24 -41.15 -20.47
N LEU A 7 39.04 -40.50 -21.32
CA LEU A 7 38.98 -39.09 -21.58
C LEU A 7 37.81 -38.80 -22.52
N LEU A 8 36.85 -37.95 -22.09
CA LEU A 8 35.92 -37.27 -22.99
C LEU A 8 36.45 -35.89 -23.33
N LEU A 9 36.78 -35.69 -24.59
CA LEU A 9 37.02 -34.34 -25.15
C LEU A 9 35.67 -33.64 -25.33
N CYS A 10 35.45 -32.53 -24.64
CA CYS A 10 34.43 -31.57 -24.98
C CYS A 10 34.99 -30.55 -25.96
N ALA A 11 34.50 -30.56 -27.18
CA ALA A 11 34.75 -29.53 -28.17
C ALA A 11 33.97 -28.26 -27.81
N ALA A 12 34.69 -27.15 -27.63
CA ALA A 12 34.10 -25.85 -27.46
C ALA A 12 33.60 -25.34 -28.82
N CYS A 13 32.28 -25.26 -29.00
CA CYS A 13 31.67 -24.44 -30.04
C CYS A 13 31.40 -23.02 -29.47
N GLY A 14 32.23 -22.06 -29.83
CA GLY A 14 31.95 -20.66 -29.64
C GLY A 14 30.81 -20.23 -30.59
N GLY A 15 29.68 -19.92 -30.00
CA GLY A 15 28.55 -19.28 -30.66
C GLY A 15 28.29 -17.94 -30.00
N THR A 16 28.74 -16.86 -30.58
CA THR A 16 28.28 -15.50 -30.26
C THR A 16 26.85 -15.36 -30.74
N SER A 17 25.89 -15.55 -29.83
CA SER A 17 24.51 -15.18 -30.10
C SER A 17 24.24 -13.77 -29.56
N THR A 18 24.36 -12.79 -30.42
CA THR A 18 23.74 -11.50 -30.28
C THR A 18 22.23 -11.69 -30.49
N ASN A 19 21.50 -11.96 -29.41
CA ASN A 19 20.05 -11.90 -29.47
C ASN A 19 19.60 -10.47 -29.25
N ASN A 20 19.67 -9.64 -30.30
CA ASN A 20 18.77 -8.52 -30.47
C ASN A 20 17.41 -9.06 -30.91
N ALA A 21 16.63 -9.54 -29.97
CA ALA A 21 15.20 -9.73 -30.19
C ALA A 21 14.50 -8.38 -30.02
N GLN A 22 14.62 -7.50 -31.01
CA GLN A 22 13.58 -6.53 -31.29
C GLN A 22 12.34 -7.32 -31.71
N SER A 23 11.49 -7.69 -30.73
CA SER A 23 10.14 -8.11 -31.03
C SER A 23 9.35 -6.88 -31.47
N ASN A 24 9.32 -6.64 -32.79
CA ASN A 24 8.23 -5.93 -33.43
C ASN A 24 6.95 -6.76 -33.25
N GLY A 25 6.45 -6.85 -32.03
CA GLY A 25 5.15 -7.41 -31.70
C GLY A 25 4.11 -6.36 -32.05
N ALA A 26 3.54 -6.46 -33.24
CA ALA A 26 2.22 -5.90 -33.49
C ALA A 26 1.30 -6.36 -32.37
N ALA A 27 0.48 -5.45 -31.83
CA ALA A 27 -0.54 -5.77 -30.84
C ALA A 27 -1.30 -7.01 -31.34
N ALA A 28 -1.22 -8.11 -30.57
CA ALA A 28 -2.03 -9.27 -30.86
C ALA A 28 -3.49 -8.83 -30.66
N ASN A 29 -4.22 -8.67 -31.75
CA ASN A 29 -5.68 -8.48 -31.87
C ASN A 29 -6.40 -7.60 -30.83
N GLY A 30 -5.78 -6.57 -30.24
CA GLY A 30 -6.38 -5.74 -29.21
C GLY A 30 -6.46 -4.27 -29.61
N LYS A 31 -7.63 -3.68 -29.44
CA LYS A 31 -7.78 -2.22 -29.38
C LYS A 31 -6.90 -1.70 -28.23
N ALA A 32 -6.31 -0.50 -28.40
CA ALA A 32 -5.67 0.20 -27.30
C ALA A 32 -6.67 0.38 -26.14
N PRO A 33 -6.26 0.16 -24.88
CA PRO A 33 -7.16 0.36 -23.74
C PRO A 33 -7.59 1.82 -23.66
N LYS A 34 -8.87 2.02 -23.50
CA LYS A 34 -9.52 3.31 -23.35
C LYS A 34 -9.72 3.66 -21.87
N TYR A 35 -9.86 2.64 -21.03
CA TYR A 35 -10.00 2.76 -19.59
C TYR A 35 -8.87 2.01 -18.93
N ILE A 36 -8.04 2.73 -18.20
CA ILE A 36 -6.85 2.16 -17.57
C ILE A 36 -6.97 2.35 -16.06
N PHE A 37 -6.96 1.24 -15.34
CA PHE A 37 -6.83 1.20 -13.88
C PHE A 37 -5.43 0.71 -13.52
N TYR A 38 -4.74 1.46 -12.69
CA TYR A 38 -3.42 1.10 -12.21
C TYR A 38 -3.42 1.11 -10.69
N PHE A 39 -3.37 -0.08 -10.09
CA PHE A 39 -3.38 -0.26 -8.64
C PHE A 39 -1.97 -0.55 -8.14
N VAL A 40 -1.60 0.09 -7.01
CA VAL A 40 -0.36 -0.19 -6.29
C VAL A 40 -0.68 -0.45 -4.82
N GLY A 41 -0.24 -1.61 -4.31
CA GLY A 41 -0.18 -1.87 -2.88
C GLY A 41 1.21 -1.49 -2.38
N ASP A 42 1.33 -0.37 -1.67
CA ASP A 42 2.61 0.06 -1.08
C ASP A 42 3.04 -0.95 -0.02
N GLY A 43 4.29 -1.43 -0.10
CA GLY A 43 4.83 -2.46 0.78
C GLY A 43 4.31 -3.88 0.52
N MET A 44 3.50 -4.09 -0.51
CA MET A 44 2.70 -5.31 -0.70
C MET A 44 3.33 -6.28 -1.68
N SER A 45 3.78 -7.42 -1.19
CA SER A 45 4.23 -8.55 -2.03
C SER A 45 3.37 -9.79 -1.78
N GLN A 46 3.83 -10.95 -2.26
CA GLN A 46 3.06 -12.19 -2.16
C GLN A 46 2.75 -12.64 -0.72
N PRO A 47 3.63 -12.44 0.29
CA PRO A 47 3.30 -12.79 1.67
C PRO A 47 2.06 -12.06 2.19
N GLN A 48 1.95 -10.74 1.98
CA GLN A 48 0.81 -9.93 2.41
C GLN A 48 -0.50 -10.40 1.76
N ILE A 49 -0.49 -10.67 0.46
CA ILE A 49 -1.65 -11.21 -0.29
C ILE A 49 -2.08 -12.56 0.29
N THR A 50 -1.13 -13.48 0.47
CA THR A 50 -1.42 -14.83 0.98
C THR A 50 -1.93 -14.78 2.42
N MET A 51 -1.37 -13.90 3.26
CA MET A 51 -1.82 -13.69 4.64
C MET A 51 -3.28 -13.22 4.68
N ALA A 52 -3.63 -12.22 3.86
CA ALA A 52 -5.00 -11.70 3.80
C ALA A 52 -6.00 -12.76 3.31
N GLU A 53 -5.64 -13.54 2.28
CA GLU A 53 -6.49 -14.64 1.80
C GLU A 53 -6.73 -15.71 2.88
N LYS A 54 -5.67 -16.09 3.58
CA LYS A 54 -5.78 -17.10 4.64
C LYS A 54 -6.63 -16.58 5.79
N ALA A 55 -6.40 -15.34 6.25
CA ALA A 55 -7.15 -14.74 7.34
C ALA A 55 -8.65 -14.66 7.03
N ILE A 56 -9.02 -14.14 5.86
CA ILE A 56 -10.45 -13.97 5.50
C ILE A 56 -11.16 -15.33 5.25
N SER A 57 -10.42 -16.38 4.98
CA SER A 57 -10.98 -17.74 4.88
C SER A 57 -11.42 -18.30 6.25
N GLU A 58 -10.86 -17.78 7.35
CA GLU A 58 -11.25 -18.16 8.72
C GLU A 58 -12.56 -17.49 9.11
N PRO A 59 -13.62 -18.26 9.45
CA PRO A 59 -14.95 -17.70 9.70
C PRO A 59 -14.99 -16.64 10.81
N GLY A 60 -14.27 -16.88 11.91
CA GLY A 60 -14.24 -15.95 13.05
C GLY A 60 -13.53 -14.63 12.70
N PHE A 61 -12.42 -14.69 11.97
CA PHE A 61 -11.73 -13.48 11.49
C PHE A 61 -12.64 -12.69 10.53
N ARG A 62 -13.28 -13.36 9.59
CA ARG A 62 -14.20 -12.74 8.62
C ARG A 62 -15.39 -12.06 9.32
N GLU A 63 -15.98 -12.71 10.31
CA GLU A 63 -17.07 -12.10 11.11
C GLU A 63 -16.59 -10.82 11.82
N GLN A 64 -15.41 -10.88 12.44
CA GLN A 64 -14.81 -9.74 13.09
C GLN A 64 -14.46 -8.63 12.10
N PHE A 65 -13.88 -8.95 10.96
CA PHE A 65 -13.60 -7.99 9.88
C PHE A 65 -14.86 -7.27 9.42
N ASN A 66 -15.91 -8.01 9.09
CA ASN A 66 -17.18 -7.42 8.67
C ASN A 66 -17.78 -6.52 9.75
N LYS A 67 -17.75 -6.94 11.01
CA LYS A 67 -18.24 -6.16 12.16
C LYS A 67 -17.46 -4.85 12.31
N GLN A 68 -16.13 -4.88 12.39
CA GLN A 68 -15.31 -3.69 12.59
C GLN A 68 -15.33 -2.72 11.42
N THR A 69 -15.49 -3.24 10.23
CA THR A 69 -15.70 -2.40 9.04
C THR A 69 -17.16 -2.03 8.83
N CYS A 70 -18.01 -2.21 9.86
CA CYS A 70 -19.43 -1.85 9.85
C CYS A 70 -20.20 -2.44 8.66
N ASN A 71 -19.83 -3.66 8.25
CA ASN A 71 -20.32 -4.36 7.05
C ASN A 71 -20.16 -3.58 5.75
N ILE A 72 -19.29 -2.58 5.70
CA ILE A 72 -19.00 -1.83 4.47
C ILE A 72 -18.56 -2.79 3.36
N TYR A 73 -17.64 -3.71 3.66
CA TYR A 73 -17.13 -4.68 2.69
C TYR A 73 -18.03 -5.91 2.57
N ASN A 74 -18.65 -6.35 3.67
CA ASN A 74 -19.52 -7.52 3.76
C ASN A 74 -18.92 -8.75 3.05
N HIS A 75 -17.64 -9.06 3.38
CA HIS A 75 -16.90 -10.12 2.74
C HIS A 75 -17.51 -11.50 3.05
N ASP A 76 -17.67 -12.35 2.04
CA ASP A 76 -18.36 -13.65 2.14
C ASP A 76 -17.41 -14.83 2.36
N GLY A 77 -16.08 -14.56 2.42
CA GLY A 77 -15.04 -15.57 2.55
C GLY A 77 -14.54 -16.14 1.21
N SER A 78 -15.00 -15.59 0.09
CA SER A 78 -14.45 -15.93 -1.22
C SER A 78 -12.99 -15.48 -1.34
N ALA A 79 -12.25 -16.08 -2.27
CA ALA A 79 -10.89 -15.67 -2.58
C ALA A 79 -10.84 -14.20 -3.04
N LEU A 80 -9.70 -13.55 -2.83
CA LEU A 80 -9.46 -12.17 -3.25
C LEU A 80 -9.75 -11.97 -4.75
N ASN A 81 -10.14 -10.76 -5.11
CA ASN A 81 -10.35 -10.37 -6.51
C ASN A 81 -9.10 -10.56 -7.35
N LEU A 82 -7.91 -10.34 -6.78
CA LEU A 82 -6.62 -10.60 -7.43
C LEU A 82 -6.49 -12.03 -7.98
N ARG A 83 -7.10 -13.03 -7.34
CA ARG A 83 -7.11 -14.44 -7.83
C ARG A 83 -7.85 -14.63 -9.13
N LYS A 84 -8.67 -13.68 -9.55
CA LYS A 84 -9.46 -13.76 -10.78
C LYS A 84 -8.74 -13.16 -11.99
N PHE A 85 -7.54 -12.60 -11.79
CA PHE A 85 -6.73 -12.03 -12.87
C PHE A 85 -6.09 -13.14 -13.69
N PRO A 86 -6.23 -13.13 -15.02
CA PRO A 86 -5.74 -14.21 -15.87
C PRO A 86 -4.22 -14.17 -16.08
N SER A 87 -3.61 -12.98 -16.04
CA SER A 87 -2.18 -12.81 -16.32
C SER A 87 -1.42 -12.43 -15.06
N VAL A 88 -0.31 -13.15 -14.81
CA VAL A 88 0.52 -12.98 -13.61
C VAL A 88 1.99 -12.89 -14.01
N GLY A 89 2.68 -11.89 -13.49
CA GLY A 89 4.12 -11.70 -13.60
C GLY A 89 4.76 -11.40 -12.24
N LEU A 90 6.08 -11.25 -12.25
CA LEU A 90 6.89 -10.82 -11.12
C LEU A 90 7.82 -9.69 -11.57
N ALA A 91 7.98 -8.67 -10.74
CA ALA A 91 8.86 -7.54 -11.01
C ALA A 91 9.92 -7.35 -9.93
N THR A 92 11.15 -6.99 -10.36
CA THR A 92 12.19 -6.51 -9.45
C THR A 92 11.92 -5.07 -9.05
N THR A 93 12.39 -4.65 -7.87
CA THR A 93 11.99 -3.37 -7.27
C THR A 93 13.16 -2.42 -6.98
N ASN A 94 14.41 -2.83 -7.22
CA ASN A 94 15.59 -2.06 -6.86
C ASN A 94 15.57 -0.62 -7.38
N ALA A 95 16.08 0.31 -6.58
CA ALA A 95 16.37 1.67 -7.02
C ALA A 95 17.65 1.72 -7.88
N GLU A 96 17.90 2.84 -8.55
CA GLU A 96 19.11 3.03 -9.35
C GLU A 96 20.39 2.90 -8.51
N ASN A 97 20.40 3.44 -7.31
CA ASN A 97 21.57 3.50 -6.43
C ASN A 97 21.55 2.54 -5.23
N ARG A 98 20.50 1.70 -5.08
CA ARG A 98 20.36 0.75 -3.97
C ARG A 98 19.57 -0.49 -4.35
N PHE A 99 19.99 -1.64 -3.78
CA PHE A 99 19.28 -2.91 -3.95
C PHE A 99 17.88 -2.89 -3.30
N ILE A 100 17.76 -2.33 -2.10
CA ILE A 100 16.46 -2.11 -1.44
C ILE A 100 16.00 -0.70 -1.77
N THR A 101 14.81 -0.59 -2.35
CA THR A 101 14.20 0.67 -2.79
C THR A 101 13.50 1.42 -1.65
N CYS A 102 13.01 2.62 -1.96
CA CYS A 102 11.99 3.33 -1.19
C CYS A 102 10.78 3.60 -2.09
N SER A 103 9.62 3.91 -1.51
CA SER A 103 8.37 4.17 -2.26
C SER A 103 8.54 5.25 -3.35
N ALA A 104 9.33 6.33 -3.09
CA ALA A 104 9.57 7.38 -4.09
C ALA A 104 10.30 6.85 -5.34
N ALA A 105 11.39 6.09 -5.15
CA ALA A 105 12.15 5.53 -6.27
C ALA A 105 11.39 4.42 -6.99
N ALA A 106 10.69 3.55 -6.25
CA ALA A 106 9.87 2.49 -6.82
C ALA A 106 8.68 3.04 -7.60
N ALA A 107 7.92 3.96 -7.02
CA ALA A 107 6.79 4.60 -7.70
C ALA A 107 7.23 5.49 -8.87
N THR A 108 8.41 6.11 -8.82
CA THR A 108 8.99 6.77 -9.99
C THR A 108 9.20 5.77 -11.14
N ALA A 109 9.73 4.58 -10.84
CA ALA A 109 9.89 3.53 -11.87
C ALA A 109 8.52 3.10 -12.43
N LEU A 110 7.51 2.91 -11.56
CA LEU A 110 6.14 2.55 -11.92
C LEU A 110 5.38 3.66 -12.67
N ALA A 111 5.73 4.93 -12.43
CA ALA A 111 5.07 6.06 -13.07
C ALA A 111 5.73 6.46 -14.40
N THR A 112 7.05 6.29 -14.54
CA THR A 112 7.81 6.86 -15.67
C THR A 112 8.47 5.84 -16.59
N GLY A 113 8.58 4.57 -16.12
CA GLY A 113 9.36 3.55 -16.83
C GLY A 113 10.87 3.76 -16.75
N ASN A 114 11.34 4.55 -15.77
CA ASN A 114 12.76 4.82 -15.55
C ASN A 114 13.13 4.65 -14.08
N LYS A 115 14.31 4.07 -13.81
CA LYS A 115 14.87 4.05 -12.45
C LYS A 115 15.29 5.45 -12.02
N THR A 116 15.30 5.66 -10.70
CA THR A 116 15.86 6.85 -10.07
C THR A 116 16.50 6.50 -8.72
N THR A 117 17.14 7.49 -8.10
CA THR A 117 17.76 7.35 -6.79
C THR A 117 16.76 7.50 -5.66
N ILE A 118 17.11 6.96 -4.49
CA ILE A 118 16.29 7.01 -3.27
C ILE A 118 15.76 8.43 -2.99
N ASN A 119 14.49 8.52 -2.57
CA ASN A 119 13.75 9.73 -2.22
C ASN A 119 13.37 10.66 -3.39
N THR A 120 13.81 10.38 -4.61
CA THR A 120 13.53 11.20 -5.78
C THR A 120 12.14 10.91 -6.35
N ILE A 121 11.38 11.94 -6.69
CA ILE A 121 10.04 11.85 -7.26
C ILE A 121 10.08 12.28 -8.72
N SER A 122 9.88 11.33 -9.63
CA SER A 122 9.77 11.47 -11.10
C SER A 122 10.77 12.43 -11.74
N MET A 123 12.01 12.33 -11.24
CA MET A 123 13.20 12.92 -11.85
C MET A 123 14.25 11.82 -12.10
N ASN A 124 15.19 12.08 -13.01
CA ASN A 124 16.32 11.18 -13.24
C ASN A 124 17.22 11.05 -11.99
N GLY A 125 18.10 10.06 -11.97
CA GLY A 125 18.87 9.70 -10.77
C GLY A 125 19.80 10.80 -10.27
N ASP A 126 20.28 11.70 -11.12
CA ASP A 126 21.09 12.88 -10.74
C ASP A 126 20.24 14.13 -10.42
N ARG A 127 18.89 14.02 -10.49
CA ARG A 127 17.92 15.07 -10.13
C ARG A 127 17.98 16.33 -10.99
N THR A 128 18.47 16.21 -12.22
CA THR A 128 18.66 17.35 -13.13
C THR A 128 17.53 17.51 -14.15
N ALA A 129 16.72 16.47 -14.37
CA ALA A 129 15.66 16.46 -15.36
C ALA A 129 14.41 15.73 -14.87
N ASN A 130 13.24 16.28 -15.17
CA ASN A 130 11.96 15.65 -14.93
C ASN A 130 11.76 14.47 -15.87
N LEU A 131 11.18 13.38 -15.37
CA LEU A 131 10.75 12.22 -16.14
C LEU A 131 9.24 12.28 -16.32
N GLU A 132 8.80 12.34 -17.57
CA GLU A 132 7.37 12.40 -17.88
C GLU A 132 6.65 11.12 -17.44
N THR A 133 5.54 11.27 -16.71
CA THR A 133 4.80 10.15 -16.14
C THR A 133 3.75 9.60 -17.10
N ILE A 134 3.37 8.33 -16.92
CA ILE A 134 2.27 7.71 -17.67
C ILE A 134 0.95 8.49 -17.49
N ALA A 135 0.70 9.06 -16.31
CA ALA A 135 -0.48 9.87 -16.03
C ALA A 135 -0.46 11.21 -16.80
N GLU A 136 0.70 11.86 -16.90
CA GLU A 136 0.88 13.05 -17.74
C GLU A 136 0.70 12.75 -19.24
N LYS A 137 1.24 11.60 -19.69
CA LYS A 137 1.03 11.13 -21.07
C LYS A 137 -0.44 10.83 -21.36
N ALA A 138 -1.15 10.19 -20.43
CA ALA A 138 -2.59 9.97 -20.54
C ALA A 138 -3.34 11.30 -20.64
N LYS A 139 -2.98 12.29 -19.82
CA LYS A 139 -3.58 13.63 -19.87
C LYS A 139 -3.31 14.32 -21.21
N LYS A 140 -2.08 14.24 -21.75
CA LYS A 140 -1.72 14.78 -23.09
C LYS A 140 -2.46 14.07 -24.23
N ALA A 141 -2.75 12.77 -24.07
CA ALA A 141 -3.57 12.01 -25.03
C ALA A 141 -5.07 12.40 -25.00
N GLY A 142 -5.48 13.26 -24.06
CA GLY A 142 -6.85 13.75 -23.89
C GLY A 142 -7.70 12.89 -22.98
N MET A 143 -7.14 11.92 -22.29
CA MET A 143 -7.84 11.14 -21.27
C MET A 143 -8.11 12.01 -20.03
N LYS A 144 -9.17 11.69 -19.30
CA LYS A 144 -9.30 12.18 -17.93
C LYS A 144 -8.36 11.40 -17.02
N VAL A 145 -7.80 12.07 -16.02
CA VAL A 145 -6.82 11.46 -15.11
C VAL A 145 -7.24 11.63 -13.66
N GLY A 146 -7.19 10.52 -12.91
CA GLY A 146 -7.44 10.49 -11.47
C GLY A 146 -6.30 9.84 -10.71
N VAL A 147 -6.10 10.30 -9.47
CA VAL A 147 -5.16 9.76 -8.49
C VAL A 147 -5.90 9.56 -7.18
N VAL A 148 -5.91 8.32 -6.67
CA VAL A 148 -6.58 7.93 -5.43
C VAL A 148 -5.58 7.26 -4.50
N THR A 149 -5.64 7.54 -3.20
CA THR A 149 -4.75 6.94 -2.21
C THR A 149 -5.39 6.83 -0.83
N SER A 150 -4.98 5.85 -0.03
CA SER A 150 -5.34 5.75 1.38
C SER A 150 -4.43 6.57 2.31
N VAL A 151 -3.25 7.02 1.84
CA VAL A 151 -2.36 7.94 2.56
C VAL A 151 -2.59 9.38 2.10
N SER A 152 -1.72 10.34 2.47
CA SER A 152 -1.86 11.71 1.97
C SER A 152 -1.62 11.78 0.46
N ILE A 153 -2.40 12.62 -0.22
CA ILE A 153 -2.31 12.73 -1.68
C ILE A 153 -0.93 13.24 -2.14
N ASP A 154 -0.19 13.93 -1.30
CA ASP A 154 1.18 14.38 -1.50
C ASP A 154 2.24 13.44 -0.89
N HIS A 155 1.84 12.22 -0.47
CA HIS A 155 2.80 11.16 -0.14
C HIS A 155 3.61 10.74 -1.38
N ALA A 156 4.73 10.06 -1.16
CA ALA A 156 5.70 9.78 -2.23
C ALA A 156 5.09 9.04 -3.42
N THR A 157 4.35 7.97 -3.18
CA THR A 157 3.82 7.10 -4.23
C THR A 157 2.80 7.79 -5.14
N PRO A 158 1.71 8.42 -4.63
CA PRO A 158 0.80 9.15 -5.51
C PRO A 158 1.46 10.36 -6.15
N ALA A 159 2.38 11.06 -5.44
CA ALA A 159 3.10 12.20 -5.97
C ALA A 159 3.93 11.87 -7.22
N CYS A 160 4.49 10.65 -7.32
CA CYS A 160 5.26 10.22 -8.48
C CYS A 160 4.45 10.23 -9.79
N PHE A 161 3.13 10.27 -9.75
CA PHE A 161 2.28 10.32 -10.94
C PHE A 161 2.03 11.74 -11.47
N TYR A 162 2.29 12.80 -10.65
CA TYR A 162 1.98 14.18 -11.04
C TYR A 162 3.03 15.22 -10.63
N ALA A 163 4.04 14.85 -9.86
CA ALA A 163 5.04 15.80 -9.33
C ALA A 163 6.47 15.39 -9.71
N HIS A 164 7.36 16.40 -9.75
CA HIS A 164 8.78 16.21 -10.03
C HIS A 164 9.57 17.03 -9.00
N VAL A 165 10.11 16.35 -7.99
CA VAL A 165 10.91 16.98 -6.92
C VAL A 165 12.12 16.11 -6.55
N GLU A 166 13.18 16.78 -6.11
CA GLU A 166 14.45 16.15 -5.75
C GLU A 166 14.34 15.26 -4.51
N ASP A 167 13.40 15.57 -3.60
CA ASP A 167 13.21 14.82 -2.37
C ASP A 167 11.74 14.74 -1.98
N ARG A 168 11.27 13.53 -1.60
CA ARG A 168 9.89 13.24 -1.17
C ARG A 168 9.41 14.06 0.01
N ASN A 169 10.32 14.63 0.80
CA ASN A 169 9.97 15.49 1.94
C ASN A 169 9.66 16.93 1.54
N MET A 170 9.77 17.27 0.26
CA MET A 170 9.42 18.59 -0.26
C MET A 170 7.90 18.73 -0.48
N TYR A 171 7.11 18.47 0.58
CA TYR A 171 5.64 18.38 0.52
C TYR A 171 4.99 19.62 -0.11
N GLU A 172 5.44 20.82 0.22
CA GLU A 172 4.89 22.06 -0.36
C GLU A 172 5.14 22.14 -1.88
N SER A 173 6.33 21.75 -2.33
CA SER A 173 6.65 21.69 -3.76
C SER A 173 5.77 20.63 -4.46
N ILE A 174 5.51 19.49 -3.82
CA ILE A 174 4.58 18.48 -4.33
C ILE A 174 3.17 19.05 -4.44
N GLY A 175 2.70 19.80 -3.44
CA GLY A 175 1.41 20.50 -3.48
C GLY A 175 1.32 21.52 -4.65
N HIS A 176 2.40 22.24 -4.93
CA HIS A 176 2.46 23.11 -6.12
C HIS A 176 2.37 22.32 -7.43
N TRP A 177 2.97 21.16 -7.52
CA TRP A 177 2.84 20.26 -8.68
C TRP A 177 1.40 19.74 -8.83
N LEU A 178 0.72 19.40 -7.73
CA LEU A 178 -0.71 19.04 -7.77
C LEU A 178 -1.54 20.16 -8.44
N LEU A 179 -1.34 21.42 -8.00
CA LEU A 179 -2.02 22.59 -8.59
C LEU A 179 -1.67 22.78 -10.08
N LYS A 180 -0.49 22.35 -10.53
CA LYS A 180 0.00 22.47 -11.91
C LYS A 180 -0.44 21.32 -12.80
N SER A 181 -0.66 20.11 -12.25
CA SER A 181 -0.92 18.87 -12.98
C SER A 181 -2.15 18.97 -13.89
N ASN A 182 -3.14 19.76 -13.51
CA ASN A 182 -4.42 19.88 -14.21
C ASN A 182 -5.15 18.52 -14.36
N PHE A 183 -4.89 17.56 -13.45
CA PHE A 183 -5.62 16.30 -13.42
C PHE A 183 -7.08 16.53 -13.01
N ASP A 184 -7.94 15.56 -13.32
CA ASP A 184 -9.38 15.75 -13.22
C ASP A 184 -9.91 15.32 -11.85
N TYR A 185 -9.23 14.38 -11.18
CA TYR A 185 -9.67 13.85 -9.88
C TYR A 185 -8.50 13.51 -8.97
N PHE A 186 -8.60 13.97 -7.72
CA PHE A 186 -7.79 13.51 -6.60
C PHE A 186 -8.72 13.02 -5.49
N GLY A 187 -8.50 11.80 -4.97
CA GLY A 187 -9.37 11.20 -3.97
C GLY A 187 -8.60 10.49 -2.85
N GLY A 188 -9.11 10.56 -1.62
CA GLY A 188 -8.54 9.87 -0.47
C GLY A 188 -8.03 10.79 0.62
N GLY A 189 -6.80 10.57 1.10
CA GLY A 189 -6.19 11.43 2.13
C GLY A 189 -5.94 12.85 1.63
N PHE A 190 -5.88 13.80 2.56
CA PHE A 190 -5.56 15.20 2.22
C PHE A 190 -4.05 15.40 2.12
N THR A 191 -3.61 16.61 1.80
CA THR A 191 -2.18 16.96 1.79
C THR A 191 -1.62 17.16 3.19
N ARG A 192 -0.30 16.96 3.33
CA ARG A 192 0.49 17.27 4.54
C ARG A 192 0.73 18.77 4.68
N TRP A 193 -0.33 19.57 4.63
CA TRP A 193 -0.27 21.03 4.77
C TRP A 193 0.49 21.48 6.02
N ASP A 194 0.56 20.68 7.07
CA ASP A 194 1.37 20.90 8.27
C ASP A 194 2.88 20.99 7.97
N LYS A 195 3.32 20.50 6.84
CA LYS A 195 4.70 20.56 6.33
C LYS A 195 4.95 21.75 5.38
N TYR A 196 3.90 22.49 5.01
CA TYR A 196 4.03 23.64 4.14
C TYR A 196 4.54 24.85 4.96
N LYS A 197 5.44 25.64 4.37
CA LYS A 197 6.09 26.78 5.04
C LYS A 197 5.50 28.12 4.61
N ASP A 198 5.21 28.24 3.32
CA ASP A 198 4.84 29.50 2.68
C ASP A 198 3.35 29.56 2.35
N MET A 199 2.60 28.47 2.55
CA MET A 199 1.18 28.36 2.24
C MET A 199 0.39 27.72 3.38
N THR A 200 -0.69 28.36 3.81
CA THR A 200 -1.65 27.78 4.76
C THR A 200 -2.61 26.81 4.06
N LYS A 201 -3.30 25.96 4.87
CA LYS A 201 -4.34 25.05 4.36
C LYS A 201 -5.41 25.80 3.54
N ASP A 202 -5.89 26.94 4.05
CA ASP A 202 -6.94 27.71 3.40
C ASP A 202 -6.46 28.31 2.07
N GLN A 203 -5.23 28.84 2.04
CA GLN A 203 -4.60 29.34 0.81
C GLN A 203 -4.42 28.23 -0.23
N PHE A 204 -4.08 27.01 0.18
CA PHE A 204 -4.00 25.87 -0.72
C PHE A 204 -5.38 25.50 -1.29
N ILE A 205 -6.41 25.43 -0.43
CA ILE A 205 -7.79 25.18 -0.86
C ILE A 205 -8.30 26.26 -1.82
N ASP A 206 -8.02 27.53 -1.54
CA ASP A 206 -8.41 28.63 -2.43
C ASP A 206 -7.65 28.55 -3.76
N SER A 207 -6.39 28.16 -3.77
CA SER A 207 -5.62 27.93 -4.99
C SER A 207 -6.22 26.79 -5.82
N LEU A 208 -6.70 25.72 -5.19
CA LEU A 208 -7.43 24.64 -5.86
C LEU A 208 -8.72 25.16 -6.52
N LYS A 209 -9.52 25.95 -5.80
CA LYS A 209 -10.76 26.53 -6.33
C LYS A 209 -10.49 27.46 -7.53
N ILE A 210 -9.45 28.31 -7.44
CA ILE A 210 -9.01 29.18 -8.56
C ILE A 210 -8.61 28.33 -9.79
N LYS A 211 -8.03 27.15 -9.57
CA LYS A 211 -7.69 26.19 -10.65
C LYS A 211 -8.91 25.39 -11.14
N GLY A 212 -10.11 25.66 -10.62
CA GLY A 212 -11.36 25.04 -11.02
C GLY A 212 -11.64 23.68 -10.37
N TYR A 213 -11.05 23.42 -9.19
CA TYR A 213 -11.37 22.24 -8.40
C TYR A 213 -12.54 22.48 -7.47
N THR A 214 -13.49 21.55 -7.47
CA THR A 214 -14.43 21.36 -6.37
C THR A 214 -13.72 20.58 -5.27
N VAL A 215 -13.68 21.12 -4.05
CA VAL A 215 -13.04 20.47 -2.89
C VAL A 215 -14.13 20.00 -1.94
N THR A 216 -14.16 18.70 -1.64
CA THR A 216 -15.10 18.13 -0.68
C THR A 216 -14.37 17.48 0.49
N THR A 217 -14.96 17.61 1.69
CA THR A 217 -14.37 17.08 2.94
C THR A 217 -15.39 16.37 3.82
N THR A 218 -16.65 16.26 3.36
CA THR A 218 -17.73 15.59 4.08
C THR A 218 -18.38 14.53 3.21
N ARG A 219 -19.00 13.51 3.82
CA ARG A 219 -19.76 12.47 3.12
C ARG A 219 -20.85 13.08 2.26
N LYS A 220 -21.60 14.03 2.80
CA LYS A 220 -22.70 14.70 2.08
C LYS A 220 -22.22 15.37 0.80
N ASP A 221 -21.13 16.13 0.86
CA ASP A 221 -20.59 16.83 -0.32
C ASP A 221 -19.98 15.85 -1.31
N PHE A 222 -19.35 14.79 -0.82
CA PHE A 222 -18.81 13.70 -1.63
C PHE A 222 -19.92 12.97 -2.42
N ASP A 223 -21.04 12.66 -1.78
CA ASP A 223 -22.17 11.99 -2.43
C ASP A 223 -22.83 12.87 -3.50
N ALA A 224 -22.81 14.20 -3.32
CA ALA A 224 -23.34 15.17 -4.27
C ALA A 224 -22.48 15.32 -5.54
N LEU A 225 -21.23 14.86 -5.54
CA LEU A 225 -20.34 14.91 -6.72
C LEU A 225 -20.89 14.09 -7.87
N ASN A 226 -20.79 14.63 -9.07
CA ASN A 226 -21.25 13.99 -10.33
C ASN A 226 -20.40 14.48 -11.52
N ALA A 227 -20.70 13.99 -12.72
CA ALA A 227 -19.95 14.31 -13.94
C ALA A 227 -19.86 15.81 -14.28
N GLN A 228 -20.74 16.65 -13.71
CA GLN A 228 -20.77 18.11 -13.90
C GLN A 228 -19.94 18.87 -12.84
N SER A 229 -19.35 18.18 -11.86
CA SER A 229 -18.58 18.81 -10.77
C SER A 229 -17.23 19.40 -11.21
N GLY A 230 -16.82 19.21 -12.46
CA GLY A 230 -15.55 19.68 -12.98
C GLY A 230 -14.39 18.87 -12.46
N LYS A 231 -13.26 19.53 -12.20
CA LYS A 231 -12.14 18.90 -11.50
C LYS A 231 -12.47 18.78 -10.02
N VAL A 232 -12.06 17.69 -9.38
CA VAL A 232 -12.42 17.40 -7.99
C VAL A 232 -11.19 17.01 -7.17
N LEU A 233 -11.09 17.57 -5.96
CA LEU A 233 -10.30 17.01 -4.88
C LEU A 233 -11.26 16.60 -3.77
N ALA A 234 -11.44 15.29 -3.60
CA ALA A 234 -12.31 14.72 -2.58
C ALA A 234 -11.48 14.09 -1.47
N THR A 235 -11.72 14.50 -0.24
CA THR A 235 -11.04 13.98 0.95
C THR A 235 -12.01 13.87 2.11
N ILE A 236 -11.55 13.36 3.23
CA ILE A 236 -12.29 13.34 4.49
C ILE A 236 -11.74 14.37 5.47
N ASN A 237 -12.62 15.03 6.19
CA ASN A 237 -12.23 16.13 7.08
C ASN A 237 -11.93 15.70 8.51
N LYS A 238 -12.20 14.45 8.89
CA LYS A 238 -12.25 14.14 10.31
C LYS A 238 -11.86 12.73 10.65
N VAL A 239 -10.71 12.65 11.26
CA VAL A 239 -10.43 11.62 12.26
C VAL A 239 -10.89 12.20 13.60
N THR A 240 -11.92 11.63 14.22
CA THR A 240 -12.70 12.30 15.26
C THR A 240 -12.04 12.39 16.64
N SER A 241 -10.92 11.73 16.92
CA SER A 241 -10.49 11.63 18.31
C SER A 241 -9.01 11.59 18.62
N THR A 242 -8.11 11.54 17.65
CA THR A 242 -6.70 11.29 17.94
C THR A 242 -5.75 12.24 17.22
N LYS A 243 -4.53 12.37 17.76
CA LYS A 243 -3.39 13.06 17.15
C LYS A 243 -2.78 12.26 16.00
N ILE A 244 -3.57 11.40 15.34
CA ILE A 244 -3.20 10.61 14.17
C ILE A 244 -3.00 11.56 13.00
N ASP A 245 -2.14 11.20 12.08
CA ASP A 245 -1.93 11.96 10.86
C ASP A 245 -3.26 12.14 10.10
N GLY A 246 -3.95 13.24 10.36
CA GLY A 246 -5.24 13.57 9.76
C GLY A 246 -5.18 13.82 8.25
N SER A 247 -4.03 13.57 7.61
CA SER A 247 -3.88 13.64 6.17
C SER A 247 -4.15 12.31 5.47
N ALA A 248 -4.10 11.17 6.18
CA ALA A 248 -4.42 9.85 5.66
C ALA A 248 -5.85 9.41 5.99
N LEU A 249 -6.38 8.40 5.26
CA LEU A 249 -7.61 7.73 5.65
C LEU A 249 -7.40 6.96 6.97
N PRO A 250 -8.43 6.75 7.79
CA PRO A 250 -8.34 5.86 8.96
C PRO A 250 -7.91 4.45 8.57
N TYR A 251 -7.28 3.71 9.49
CA TYR A 251 -7.15 2.26 9.32
C TYR A 251 -8.51 1.59 9.27
N ASN A 252 -8.69 0.62 8.39
CA ASN A 252 -9.97 -0.06 8.24
C ASN A 252 -10.37 -0.85 9.49
N ILE A 253 -9.41 -1.27 10.31
CA ILE A 253 -9.67 -1.88 11.62
C ILE A 253 -10.22 -0.88 12.66
N ASP A 254 -9.99 0.41 12.47
CA ASP A 254 -10.38 1.48 13.39
C ASP A 254 -11.62 2.26 12.91
N LEU A 255 -12.30 1.83 11.86
CA LEU A 255 -13.39 2.60 11.24
C LEU A 255 -14.55 2.90 12.20
N ASP A 256 -14.90 1.98 13.07
CA ASP A 256 -15.95 2.15 14.07
C ASP A 256 -15.54 3.08 15.23
N ILE A 257 -14.23 3.24 15.44
CA ILE A 257 -13.66 4.13 16.48
C ILE A 257 -13.43 5.54 15.94
N GLN A 258 -12.98 5.66 14.70
CA GLN A 258 -12.47 6.92 14.13
C GLN A 258 -13.47 7.70 13.29
N GLN A 259 -14.52 7.07 12.78
CA GLN A 259 -15.52 7.73 11.95
C GLN A 259 -16.95 7.42 12.40
N SER A 260 -17.82 8.43 12.39
CA SER A 260 -19.25 8.22 12.53
C SER A 260 -19.83 7.52 11.30
N ASP A 261 -20.93 6.79 11.45
CA ASP A 261 -21.59 6.07 10.36
C ASP A 261 -21.89 6.97 9.14
N ASP A 262 -22.29 8.22 9.41
CA ASP A 262 -22.68 9.19 8.40
C ASP A 262 -21.48 9.80 7.63
N ASP A 263 -20.26 9.66 8.15
CA ASP A 263 -19.06 10.30 7.58
C ASP A 263 -18.09 9.31 6.93
N ARG A 264 -18.35 8.01 7.00
CA ARG A 264 -17.44 6.98 6.49
C ARG A 264 -17.32 7.00 4.98
N ILE A 265 -16.10 7.25 4.50
CA ILE A 265 -15.70 7.11 3.10
C ILE A 265 -14.42 6.28 3.09
N VAL A 266 -14.43 5.16 2.38
CA VAL A 266 -13.29 4.24 2.29
C VAL A 266 -12.72 4.19 0.88
N LEU A 267 -11.54 3.59 0.70
CA LEU A 267 -10.79 3.59 -0.55
C LEU A 267 -11.63 3.20 -1.77
N ARG A 268 -12.46 2.15 -1.67
CA ARG A 268 -13.33 1.71 -2.76
C ARG A 268 -14.37 2.76 -3.18
N ASP A 269 -14.82 3.60 -2.25
CA ASP A 269 -15.80 4.66 -2.53
C ASP A 269 -15.16 5.75 -3.39
N PHE A 270 -13.88 6.11 -3.08
CA PHE A 270 -13.11 7.03 -3.91
C PHE A 270 -12.87 6.48 -5.31
N VAL A 271 -12.58 5.18 -5.47
CA VAL A 271 -12.45 4.54 -6.79
C VAL A 271 -13.79 4.57 -7.54
N LYS A 272 -14.88 4.22 -6.89
CA LYS A 272 -16.22 4.27 -7.49
C LYS A 272 -16.58 5.69 -7.96
N LYS A 273 -16.35 6.68 -7.10
CA LYS A 273 -16.58 8.09 -7.44
C LYS A 273 -15.64 8.55 -8.56
N GLY A 274 -14.38 8.09 -8.55
CA GLY A 274 -13.42 8.35 -9.62
C GLY A 274 -13.94 7.87 -10.99
N ILE A 275 -14.47 6.67 -11.06
CA ILE A 275 -15.09 6.15 -12.30
C ILE A 275 -16.23 7.07 -12.76
N GLU A 276 -17.14 7.45 -11.86
CA GLU A 276 -18.27 8.34 -12.17
C GLU A 276 -17.83 9.70 -12.73
N LEU A 277 -16.80 10.30 -12.13
CA LEU A 277 -16.27 11.63 -12.52
C LEU A 277 -15.43 11.59 -13.81
N LEU A 278 -14.68 10.50 -14.00
CA LEU A 278 -13.71 10.38 -15.07
C LEU A 278 -14.30 9.71 -16.33
N TYR A 279 -15.45 9.04 -16.23
CA TYR A 279 -16.03 8.34 -17.35
C TYR A 279 -16.16 9.26 -18.57
N ASN A 280 -15.62 8.83 -19.70
CA ASN A 280 -15.63 9.56 -20.96
C ASN A 280 -15.62 8.56 -22.12
N GLU A 281 -16.69 8.52 -22.87
CA GLU A 281 -16.85 7.58 -23.99
C GLU A 281 -15.92 7.87 -25.17
N ASP A 282 -15.46 9.12 -25.34
CA ASP A 282 -14.60 9.48 -26.47
C ASP A 282 -13.13 9.15 -26.23
N LYS A 283 -12.59 9.56 -25.07
CA LYS A 283 -11.15 9.50 -24.76
C LYS A 283 -10.80 8.54 -23.62
N GLY A 284 -11.79 8.15 -22.82
CA GLY A 284 -11.57 7.31 -21.67
C GLY A 284 -10.86 8.00 -20.51
N PHE A 285 -10.28 7.20 -19.61
CA PHE A 285 -9.58 7.70 -18.44
C PHE A 285 -8.40 6.81 -18.02
N PHE A 286 -7.50 7.43 -17.27
CA PHE A 286 -6.45 6.77 -16.48
C PHE A 286 -6.74 7.03 -15.00
N LEU A 287 -6.87 5.97 -14.19
CA LEU A 287 -7.11 6.04 -12.76
C LEU A 287 -6.03 5.25 -12.01
N PHE A 288 -5.14 5.99 -11.33
CA PHE A 288 -4.19 5.42 -10.38
C PHE A 288 -4.86 5.28 -9.02
N THR A 289 -4.61 4.17 -8.34
CA THR A 289 -5.11 3.91 -6.98
C THR A 289 -4.04 3.24 -6.14
N GLU A 290 -3.80 3.77 -4.94
CA GLU A 290 -2.83 3.24 -3.98
C GLU A 290 -3.50 2.77 -2.69
N GLY A 291 -3.08 1.57 -2.23
CA GLY A 291 -3.27 1.09 -0.87
C GLY A 291 -2.04 1.39 -0.01
N GLY A 292 -1.82 2.66 0.34
CA GLY A 292 -0.55 3.11 0.95
C GLY A 292 -0.39 2.74 2.42
N LYS A 293 -1.49 2.40 3.13
CA LYS A 293 -1.42 2.04 4.56
C LYS A 293 -1.03 0.59 4.81
N ILE A 294 -0.92 -0.23 3.78
CA ILE A 294 -0.37 -1.59 3.87
C ILE A 294 1.09 -1.50 4.32
N ASP A 295 1.90 -0.66 3.66
CA ASP A 295 3.29 -0.39 4.02
C ASP A 295 3.47 0.13 5.46
N TRP A 296 2.60 1.04 5.89
CA TRP A 296 2.68 1.57 7.25
C TRP A 296 2.41 0.51 8.32
N ALA A 297 1.49 -0.42 8.04
CA ALA A 297 1.24 -1.56 8.92
C ALA A 297 2.43 -2.53 8.95
N ASP A 298 3.05 -2.78 7.80
CA ASP A 298 4.25 -3.62 7.68
C ASP A 298 5.45 -3.02 8.42
N HIS A 299 5.68 -1.70 8.27
CA HIS A 299 6.71 -0.98 9.02
C HIS A 299 6.53 -1.10 10.53
N ALA A 300 5.30 -1.20 11.02
CA ALA A 300 4.98 -1.37 12.43
C ALA A 300 4.92 -2.84 12.87
N ASN A 301 5.09 -3.77 11.92
CA ASN A 301 4.92 -5.21 12.13
C ASN A 301 3.55 -5.54 12.77
N ASP A 302 2.48 -5.02 12.18
CA ASP A 302 1.09 -5.27 12.57
C ASP A 302 0.36 -6.04 11.46
N ALA A 303 0.40 -7.37 11.53
CA ALA A 303 -0.18 -8.26 10.53
C ALA A 303 -1.69 -8.05 10.37
N ILE A 304 -2.40 -7.76 11.45
CA ILE A 304 -3.85 -7.63 11.41
C ILE A 304 -4.26 -6.32 10.71
N SER A 305 -3.62 -5.20 11.03
CA SER A 305 -3.84 -3.94 10.31
C SER A 305 -3.48 -4.08 8.82
N ASN A 306 -2.36 -4.77 8.49
CA ASN A 306 -2.00 -5.07 7.10
C ASN A 306 -3.11 -5.84 6.36
N ILE A 307 -3.65 -6.90 6.97
CA ILE A 307 -4.74 -7.68 6.39
C ILE A 307 -5.95 -6.80 6.08
N TYR A 308 -6.35 -5.93 7.01
CA TYR A 308 -7.51 -5.03 6.81
C TYR A 308 -7.29 -4.06 5.64
N GLU A 309 -6.08 -3.51 5.51
CA GLU A 309 -5.74 -2.58 4.40
C GLU A 309 -5.63 -3.33 3.06
N THR A 310 -5.08 -4.55 3.06
CA THR A 310 -5.03 -5.42 1.87
C THR A 310 -6.44 -5.77 1.37
N LEU A 311 -7.36 -6.12 2.27
CA LEU A 311 -8.76 -6.40 1.94
C LEU A 311 -9.50 -5.14 1.42
N ALA A 312 -9.17 -3.97 1.95
CA ALA A 312 -9.73 -2.71 1.48
C ALA A 312 -9.27 -2.37 0.06
N LEU A 313 -7.99 -2.62 -0.26
CA LEU A 313 -7.46 -2.44 -1.62
C LEU A 313 -8.08 -3.46 -2.58
N ASP A 314 -8.21 -4.72 -2.18
CA ASP A 314 -8.85 -5.76 -3.00
C ASP A 314 -10.33 -5.43 -3.28
N ALA A 315 -11.04 -4.84 -2.33
CA ALA A 315 -12.39 -4.34 -2.55
C ALA A 315 -12.45 -3.18 -3.56
N ALA A 316 -11.45 -2.30 -3.57
CA ALA A 316 -11.32 -1.23 -4.57
C ALA A 316 -11.03 -1.81 -5.97
N ILE A 317 -10.20 -2.85 -6.06
CA ILE A 317 -9.97 -3.62 -7.30
C ILE A 317 -11.29 -4.25 -7.78
N GLY A 318 -12.10 -4.79 -6.86
CA GLY A 318 -13.43 -5.32 -7.19
C GLY A 318 -14.32 -4.33 -7.91
N VAL A 319 -14.29 -3.04 -7.53
CA VAL A 319 -15.03 -1.96 -8.22
C VAL A 319 -14.54 -1.78 -9.66
N ALA A 320 -13.24 -1.83 -9.91
CA ALA A 320 -12.69 -1.75 -11.27
C ALA A 320 -13.07 -3.00 -12.10
N MET A 321 -13.13 -4.18 -11.48
CA MET A 321 -13.58 -5.41 -12.14
C MET A 321 -15.07 -5.37 -12.51
N ASP A 322 -15.92 -4.71 -11.71
CA ASP A 322 -17.33 -4.49 -12.06
C ASP A 322 -17.46 -3.58 -13.29
N PHE A 323 -16.62 -2.57 -13.40
CA PHE A 323 -16.52 -1.73 -14.59
C PHE A 323 -16.00 -2.54 -15.80
N TYR A 324 -14.93 -3.35 -15.61
CA TYR A 324 -14.38 -4.20 -16.67
C TYR A 324 -15.44 -5.14 -17.27
N ARG A 325 -16.34 -5.73 -16.46
CA ARG A 325 -17.40 -6.61 -16.97
C ARG A 325 -18.35 -5.89 -17.94
N GLN A 326 -18.46 -4.57 -17.84
CA GLN A 326 -19.30 -3.75 -18.74
C GLN A 326 -18.51 -3.28 -19.96
N HIS A 327 -17.18 -3.17 -19.88
CA HIS A 327 -16.27 -2.66 -20.92
C HIS A 327 -15.06 -3.56 -21.16
N PRO A 328 -15.23 -4.90 -21.40
CA PRO A 328 -14.10 -5.84 -21.38
C PRO A 328 -13.08 -5.61 -22.50
N ASP A 329 -13.53 -5.13 -23.67
CA ASP A 329 -12.71 -4.94 -24.87
C ASP A 329 -12.00 -3.57 -24.91
N GLU A 330 -12.18 -2.74 -23.90
CA GLU A 330 -11.65 -1.37 -23.85
C GLU A 330 -10.93 -1.05 -22.52
N THR A 331 -10.89 -2.02 -21.59
CA THR A 331 -10.33 -1.81 -20.24
C THR A 331 -9.05 -2.60 -20.04
N LEU A 332 -8.08 -1.99 -19.38
CA LEU A 332 -6.90 -2.63 -18.83
C LEU A 332 -6.85 -2.35 -17.32
N ILE A 333 -6.77 -3.41 -16.51
CA ILE A 333 -6.53 -3.32 -15.08
C ILE A 333 -5.17 -3.93 -14.78
N VAL A 334 -4.29 -3.19 -14.11
CA VAL A 334 -2.98 -3.64 -13.65
C VAL A 334 -2.87 -3.41 -12.16
N PHE A 335 -2.42 -4.41 -11.43
CA PHE A 335 -2.05 -4.33 -10.02
C PHE A 335 -0.60 -4.77 -9.84
N THR A 336 0.14 -4.09 -8.97
CA THR A 336 1.46 -4.50 -8.47
C THR A 336 1.70 -3.95 -7.07
N GLY A 337 2.69 -4.50 -6.35
CA GLY A 337 3.35 -3.79 -5.27
C GLY A 337 4.43 -2.86 -5.83
N ASP A 338 4.89 -1.91 -5.04
CA ASP A 338 6.07 -1.12 -5.35
C ASP A 338 7.34 -1.72 -4.75
N HIS A 339 7.24 -2.35 -3.59
CA HIS A 339 8.24 -3.17 -2.89
C HIS A 339 7.53 -4.06 -1.85
N GLU A 340 8.28 -4.93 -1.19
CA GLU A 340 7.85 -5.61 0.03
C GLU A 340 8.34 -4.82 1.24
N CYS A 341 7.60 -4.90 2.36
CA CYS A 341 7.95 -4.25 3.61
C CYS A 341 7.81 -5.23 4.79
N GLY A 342 8.66 -5.05 5.81
CA GLY A 342 8.65 -5.83 7.04
C GLY A 342 9.40 -7.16 6.96
N GLY A 343 9.67 -7.68 5.76
CA GLY A 343 10.22 -9.03 5.62
C GLY A 343 9.27 -10.08 6.18
N LEU A 344 7.98 -9.93 5.87
CA LEU A 344 6.90 -10.79 6.37
C LEU A 344 7.11 -12.23 5.96
N THR A 345 7.02 -13.14 6.92
CA THR A 345 7.01 -14.59 6.69
C THR A 345 5.76 -15.25 7.25
N LEU A 346 5.21 -16.20 6.48
CA LEU A 346 4.06 -17.03 6.88
C LEU A 346 4.57 -18.35 7.45
N GLY A 347 5.30 -18.24 8.55
CA GLY A 347 5.93 -19.32 9.30
C GLY A 347 6.79 -18.74 10.40
N PHE A 348 6.69 -19.27 11.60
CA PHE A 348 7.47 -18.85 12.75
C PHE A 348 8.20 -20.03 13.38
N ALA A 349 9.45 -19.81 13.78
CA ALA A 349 10.29 -20.86 14.36
C ALA A 349 9.66 -21.52 15.63
N GLY A 350 8.89 -20.74 16.40
CA GLY A 350 8.24 -21.22 17.62
C GLY A 350 7.01 -22.10 17.37
N THR A 351 6.40 -22.04 16.18
CA THR A 351 5.21 -22.86 15.83
C THR A 351 5.53 -23.99 14.88
N ASN A 352 6.78 -24.14 14.41
CA ASN A 352 7.20 -25.13 13.43
C ASN A 352 6.34 -25.07 12.13
N TYR A 353 5.51 -26.09 11.89
CA TYR A 353 4.60 -26.17 10.73
C TYR A 353 3.16 -25.76 11.06
N GLU A 354 2.88 -25.38 12.32
CA GLU A 354 1.54 -25.02 12.74
C GLU A 354 1.27 -23.54 12.49
N SER A 355 0.03 -23.24 12.18
CA SER A 355 -0.48 -21.88 12.07
C SER A 355 -1.85 -21.77 12.75
N ALA A 356 -2.13 -20.61 13.33
CA ALA A 356 -3.36 -20.36 14.07
C ALA A 356 -3.95 -18.99 13.73
N PHE A 357 -4.20 -18.75 12.43
CA PHE A 357 -4.69 -17.45 11.91
C PHE A 357 -6.00 -16.99 12.57
N GLN A 358 -6.82 -17.91 13.06
CA GLN A 358 -8.02 -17.57 13.82
C GLN A 358 -7.72 -16.73 15.08
N LEU A 359 -6.51 -16.75 15.61
CA LEU A 359 -6.12 -15.92 16.76
C LEU A 359 -6.11 -14.43 16.42
N MET A 360 -5.85 -14.08 15.16
CA MET A 360 -5.79 -12.70 14.69
C MET A 360 -7.12 -11.95 14.84
N GLN A 361 -8.26 -12.68 14.87
CA GLN A 361 -9.59 -12.07 15.12
C GLN A 361 -9.70 -11.31 16.45
N ASN A 362 -8.76 -11.51 17.37
CA ASN A 362 -8.81 -10.90 18.70
C ASN A 362 -8.21 -9.50 18.76
N GLN A 363 -7.46 -9.08 17.75
CA GLN A 363 -7.01 -7.68 17.65
C GLN A 363 -8.16 -6.83 17.09
N VAL A 364 -8.51 -5.75 17.80
CA VAL A 364 -9.63 -4.88 17.45
C VAL A 364 -9.24 -3.42 17.24
N VAL A 365 -7.94 -3.13 17.21
CA VAL A 365 -7.40 -1.77 17.09
C VAL A 365 -6.05 -1.81 16.36
N SER A 366 -5.76 -0.77 15.55
CA SER A 366 -4.46 -0.67 14.87
C SER A 366 -3.33 -0.35 15.85
N PHE A 367 -2.08 -0.68 15.44
CA PHE A 367 -0.88 -0.26 16.14
C PHE A 367 -0.82 1.25 16.34
N GLU A 368 -1.34 2.03 15.39
CA GLU A 368 -1.30 3.49 15.43
C GLU A 368 -2.19 4.04 16.54
N THR A 369 -3.45 3.64 16.56
CA THR A 369 -4.43 4.05 17.56
C THR A 369 -4.03 3.55 18.95
N PHE A 370 -3.69 2.27 19.06
CA PHE A 370 -3.28 1.69 20.34
C PHE A 370 -1.96 2.27 20.85
N GLY A 371 -0.98 2.49 19.98
CA GLY A 371 0.31 3.07 20.36
C GLY A 371 0.17 4.51 20.87
N GLN A 372 -0.74 5.30 20.33
CA GLN A 372 -1.05 6.63 20.89
C GLN A 372 -1.71 6.52 22.26
N GLU A 373 -2.66 5.63 22.41
CA GLU A 373 -3.30 5.38 23.68
C GLU A 373 -2.28 4.94 24.74
N MET A 374 -1.36 4.05 24.39
CA MET A 374 -0.31 3.57 25.29
C MET A 374 0.65 4.68 25.73
N ARG A 375 1.06 5.58 24.84
CA ARG A 375 1.89 6.74 25.20
C ARG A 375 1.25 7.63 26.26
N GLU A 376 -0.06 7.81 26.23
CA GLU A 376 -0.79 8.59 27.23
C GLU A 376 -1.06 7.75 28.50
N TYR A 377 -1.44 6.50 28.33
CA TYR A 377 -1.75 5.60 29.43
C TYR A 377 -0.55 5.37 30.38
N ILE A 378 0.64 5.16 29.82
CA ILE A 378 1.87 4.96 30.61
C ILE A 378 2.20 6.16 31.51
N LYS A 379 1.86 7.40 31.09
CA LYS A 379 2.05 8.60 31.92
C LYS A 379 1.24 8.56 33.23
N THR A 380 0.15 7.79 33.27
CA THR A 380 -0.65 7.59 34.51
C THR A 380 0.01 6.63 35.49
N ASN A 381 1.18 6.07 35.15
CA ASN A 381 1.94 5.12 35.95
C ASN A 381 1.12 3.85 36.35
N PRO A 382 0.46 3.17 35.40
CA PRO A 382 -0.35 2.01 35.70
C PRO A 382 0.49 0.86 36.29
N LYS A 383 -0.17 -0.07 36.98
CA LYS A 383 0.45 -1.35 37.34
C LYS A 383 0.46 -2.29 36.14
N PHE A 384 1.39 -3.24 36.13
CA PHE A 384 1.51 -4.21 35.04
C PHE A 384 0.23 -5.04 34.82
N ASP A 385 -0.44 -5.47 35.92
CA ASP A 385 -1.70 -6.22 35.82
C ASP A 385 -2.82 -5.38 35.15
N ALA A 386 -2.85 -4.06 35.38
CA ALA A 386 -3.82 -3.18 34.74
C ALA A 386 -3.51 -3.01 33.24
N LEU A 387 -2.23 -3.05 32.85
CA LEU A 387 -1.83 -3.11 31.45
C LEU A 387 -2.28 -4.43 30.81
N LEU A 388 -2.06 -5.57 31.46
CA LEU A 388 -2.50 -6.88 30.95
C LEU A 388 -4.01 -6.92 30.69
N ALA A 389 -4.84 -6.36 31.58
CA ALA A 389 -6.28 -6.26 31.33
C ALA A 389 -6.62 -5.47 30.05
N LYS A 390 -5.88 -4.37 29.79
CA LYS A 390 -6.06 -3.58 28.59
C LYS A 390 -5.61 -4.32 27.31
N LEU A 391 -4.53 -5.10 27.40
CA LEU A 391 -4.09 -5.95 26.28
C LEU A 391 -5.07 -7.09 26.01
N GLN A 392 -5.69 -7.65 27.07
CA GLN A 392 -6.72 -8.66 26.91
C GLN A 392 -7.96 -8.09 26.19
N GLU A 393 -8.35 -6.86 26.51
CA GLU A 393 -9.48 -6.17 25.88
C GLU A 393 -9.25 -5.94 24.36
N ASN A 394 -8.05 -5.49 23.98
CA ASN A 394 -7.76 -5.02 22.62
C ASN A 394 -7.12 -6.09 21.72
N PHE A 395 -6.51 -7.13 22.27
CA PHE A 395 -5.77 -8.19 21.55
C PHE A 395 -6.10 -9.60 22.01
N GLY A 396 -6.92 -9.77 23.06
CA GLY A 396 -7.20 -11.06 23.67
C GLY A 396 -6.01 -11.67 24.45
N ILE A 397 -4.84 -11.00 24.47
CA ILE A 397 -3.60 -11.50 25.08
C ILE A 397 -3.68 -11.51 26.59
N GLY A 398 -3.18 -12.58 27.23
CA GLY A 398 -3.13 -12.73 28.69
C GLY A 398 -4.38 -13.41 29.29
N GLY A 399 -5.35 -13.77 28.43
CA GLY A 399 -6.47 -14.63 28.82
C GLY A 399 -6.07 -16.11 28.94
N ASP A 400 -7.05 -16.96 29.10
CA ASP A 400 -6.88 -18.42 29.06
C ASP A 400 -6.80 -18.93 27.59
N GLY A 401 -6.30 -20.16 27.41
CA GLY A 401 -6.26 -20.81 26.11
C GLY A 401 -5.05 -20.42 25.27
N ALA A 402 -5.22 -20.34 23.95
CA ALA A 402 -4.13 -20.14 22.98
C ALA A 402 -3.44 -18.76 23.08
N LEU A 403 -4.15 -17.74 23.58
CA LEU A 403 -3.61 -16.39 23.81
C LEU A 403 -3.03 -16.18 25.21
N LYS A 404 -2.96 -17.25 26.03
CA LYS A 404 -2.25 -17.20 27.31
C LYS A 404 -0.77 -16.90 27.06
N LEU A 405 -0.21 -15.97 27.83
CA LEU A 405 1.21 -15.63 27.76
C LEU A 405 2.07 -16.74 28.36
N SER A 406 3.10 -17.15 27.65
CA SER A 406 4.20 -17.96 28.21
C SER A 406 5.07 -17.10 29.15
N GLU A 407 5.96 -17.73 29.89
CA GLU A 407 6.95 -17.01 30.72
C GLU A 407 7.86 -16.10 29.88
N TYR A 408 8.25 -16.57 28.70
CA TYR A 408 9.08 -15.83 27.76
C TYR A 408 8.34 -14.57 27.24
N GLU A 409 7.10 -14.71 26.80
CA GLU A 409 6.27 -13.61 26.29
C GLU A 409 5.95 -12.61 27.41
N THR A 410 5.63 -13.10 28.61
CA THR A 410 5.40 -12.26 29.79
C THR A 410 6.63 -11.43 30.12
N LYS A 411 7.83 -12.04 30.02
CA LYS A 411 9.09 -11.31 30.25
C LYS A 411 9.30 -10.24 29.19
N ARG A 412 9.15 -10.55 27.89
CA ARG A 412 9.27 -9.57 26.79
C ARG A 412 8.35 -8.36 27.00
N LEU A 413 7.09 -8.64 27.33
CA LEU A 413 6.09 -7.60 27.54
C LEU A 413 6.38 -6.75 28.79
N LYS A 414 6.89 -7.37 29.86
CA LYS A 414 7.30 -6.67 31.08
C LYS A 414 8.52 -5.79 30.84
N ASP A 415 9.49 -6.24 30.05
CA ASP A 415 10.65 -5.45 29.69
C ASP A 415 10.22 -4.22 28.83
N ALA A 416 9.34 -4.41 27.85
CA ALA A 416 8.76 -3.32 27.06
C ALA A 416 7.98 -2.30 27.92
N TYR A 417 7.17 -2.78 28.87
CA TYR A 417 6.44 -1.93 29.81
C TYR A 417 7.39 -1.11 30.71
N LEU A 418 8.42 -1.73 31.28
CA LEU A 418 9.40 -1.03 32.11
C LEU A 418 10.19 0.00 31.27
N PHE A 419 10.56 -0.38 30.04
CA PHE A 419 11.24 0.54 29.12
C PHE A 419 10.35 1.74 28.77
N ALA A 420 9.08 1.52 28.42
CA ALA A 420 8.13 2.60 28.12
C ALA A 420 7.91 3.56 29.30
N LYS A 421 8.00 3.06 30.53
CA LYS A 421 7.94 3.87 31.77
C LYS A 421 9.23 4.63 32.05
N GLY A 422 10.32 4.38 31.33
CA GLY A 422 11.63 4.94 31.63
C GLY A 422 12.28 4.36 32.88
N ASP A 423 11.96 3.09 33.24
CA ASP A 423 12.57 2.40 34.39
C ASP A 423 14.04 2.13 34.11
N LYS A 424 14.89 2.54 35.04
CA LYS A 424 16.36 2.43 34.92
C LYS A 424 16.90 1.00 35.00
N SER A 425 16.08 0.02 35.38
CA SER A 425 16.47 -1.39 35.38
C SER A 425 16.58 -1.97 33.96
N VAL A 426 15.85 -1.40 33.01
CA VAL A 426 15.93 -1.76 31.58
C VAL A 426 16.85 -0.76 30.87
N LYS A 427 18.02 -1.24 30.45
CA LYS A 427 18.98 -0.43 29.70
C LYS A 427 19.16 -1.06 28.33
N LEU A 428 18.77 -0.34 27.29
CA LEU A 428 18.90 -0.74 25.90
C LEU A 428 19.83 0.25 25.19
N THR A 429 20.72 -0.28 24.38
CA THR A 429 21.48 0.51 23.39
C THR A 429 20.52 1.03 22.32
N ASP A 430 20.95 1.99 21.50
CA ASP A 430 20.11 2.48 20.40
C ASP A 430 19.88 1.38 19.33
N GLU A 431 20.86 0.49 19.15
CA GLU A 431 20.71 -0.70 18.30
C GLU A 431 19.62 -1.65 18.84
N GLU A 432 19.67 -2.00 20.12
CA GLU A 432 18.66 -2.87 20.75
C GLU A 432 17.26 -2.26 20.71
N LYS A 433 17.12 -0.94 20.94
CA LYS A 433 15.84 -0.23 20.80
C LYS A 433 15.28 -0.38 19.39
N HIS A 434 16.13 -0.20 18.38
CA HIS A 434 15.73 -0.34 16.99
C HIS A 434 15.37 -1.79 16.65
N LEU A 435 16.20 -2.76 17.06
CA LEU A 435 15.95 -4.18 16.81
C LEU A 435 14.67 -4.69 17.50
N PHE A 436 14.34 -4.19 18.69
CA PHE A 436 13.16 -4.66 19.43
C PHE A 436 11.88 -3.92 19.06
N TYR A 437 11.98 -2.63 18.71
CA TYR A 437 10.77 -1.77 18.61
C TYR A 437 10.68 -0.96 17.32
N GLY A 438 11.69 -0.93 16.46
CA GLY A 438 11.65 -0.23 15.16
C GLY A 438 11.42 1.28 15.24
N GLY A 439 11.44 1.88 16.44
CA GLY A 439 11.04 3.28 16.68
C GLY A 439 9.57 3.46 17.05
N TYR A 440 8.80 2.38 17.10
CA TYR A 440 7.40 2.37 17.51
C TYR A 440 7.23 2.32 19.03
N GLU A 441 5.97 2.40 19.50
CA GLU A 441 5.66 2.31 20.94
C GLU A 441 5.95 0.87 21.44
N PRO A 442 6.81 0.71 22.49
CA PRO A 442 7.39 -0.59 22.81
C PRO A 442 6.34 -1.65 23.23
N ILE A 443 5.30 -1.27 23.97
CA ILE A 443 4.26 -2.20 24.43
C ILE A 443 3.46 -2.67 23.21
N THR A 444 3.09 -1.75 22.34
CA THR A 444 2.29 -2.03 21.14
C THR A 444 3.00 -3.01 20.23
N VAL A 445 4.23 -2.70 19.82
CA VAL A 445 5.02 -3.58 18.92
C VAL A 445 5.30 -4.94 19.56
N THR A 446 5.59 -4.98 20.87
CA THR A 446 5.78 -6.27 21.55
C THR A 446 4.47 -7.09 21.52
N THR A 447 3.32 -6.42 21.62
CA THR A 447 2.00 -7.08 21.62
C THR A 447 1.64 -7.60 20.24
N THR A 448 1.83 -6.81 19.18
CA THR A 448 1.61 -7.27 17.79
C THR A 448 2.50 -8.46 17.46
N HIS A 449 3.81 -8.41 17.78
CA HIS A 449 4.71 -9.54 17.60
C HIS A 449 4.26 -10.80 18.35
N ILE A 450 3.71 -10.68 19.57
CA ILE A 450 3.25 -11.84 20.33
C ILE A 450 2.04 -12.51 19.65
N ILE A 451 1.07 -11.72 19.20
CA ILE A 451 -0.12 -12.29 18.53
C ILE A 451 0.24 -12.87 17.16
N ASP A 452 1.11 -12.19 16.40
CA ASP A 452 1.59 -12.64 15.11
C ASP A 452 2.36 -13.96 15.24
N ASN A 453 3.30 -14.04 16.20
CA ASN A 453 4.07 -15.25 16.46
C ASN A 453 3.15 -16.42 16.88
N LYS A 454 2.13 -16.18 17.70
CA LYS A 454 1.14 -17.21 18.06
C LYS A 454 0.32 -17.66 16.86
N ALA A 455 0.08 -16.79 15.90
CA ALA A 455 -0.62 -17.11 14.66
C ALA A 455 0.27 -17.85 13.64
N GLY A 456 1.59 -17.90 13.88
CA GLY A 456 2.56 -18.49 12.95
C GLY A 456 3.09 -17.49 11.92
N VAL A 457 3.12 -16.21 12.24
CA VAL A 457 3.63 -15.12 11.40
C VAL A 457 4.84 -14.48 12.08
N GLU A 458 5.84 -14.06 11.29
CA GLU A 458 7.05 -13.40 11.78
C GLU A 458 7.50 -12.29 10.83
N TRP A 459 8.28 -11.36 11.36
CA TRP A 459 8.82 -10.19 10.70
C TRP A 459 10.34 -10.14 10.83
N ALA A 460 11.03 -9.84 9.74
CA ALA A 460 12.49 -9.76 9.72
C ALA A 460 13.03 -8.33 9.79
N SER A 461 12.18 -7.32 9.57
CA SER A 461 12.59 -5.93 9.45
C SER A 461 11.46 -4.98 9.85
N TYR A 462 11.80 -3.73 10.14
CA TYR A 462 10.88 -2.59 10.20
C TYR A 462 11.00 -1.70 8.96
N SER A 463 11.55 -2.25 7.88
CA SER A 463 11.84 -1.53 6.64
C SER A 463 11.55 -2.43 5.44
N HIS A 464 11.75 -1.87 4.25
CA HIS A 464 11.54 -2.59 2.99
C HIS A 464 12.53 -3.73 2.81
N THR A 465 12.16 -4.68 1.95
CA THR A 465 13.06 -5.74 1.47
C THR A 465 13.16 -5.71 -0.05
N ALA A 466 14.08 -6.50 -0.59
CA ALA A 466 14.31 -6.59 -2.03
C ALA A 466 13.56 -7.78 -2.67
N LEU A 467 12.52 -8.29 -2.02
CA LEU A 467 11.69 -9.35 -2.62
C LEU A 467 10.99 -8.83 -3.88
N PRO A 468 10.94 -9.61 -4.97
CA PRO A 468 10.14 -9.28 -6.13
C PRO A 468 8.66 -9.17 -5.77
N VAL A 469 7.96 -8.25 -6.44
CA VAL A 469 6.53 -8.04 -6.25
C VAL A 469 5.72 -8.72 -7.36
N PRO A 470 4.51 -9.24 -7.08
CA PRO A 470 3.65 -9.79 -8.11
C PRO A 470 3.05 -8.68 -8.96
N VAL A 471 2.80 -9.00 -10.23
CA VAL A 471 2.06 -8.18 -11.18
C VAL A 471 0.86 -8.97 -11.64
N TYR A 472 -0.33 -8.47 -11.38
CA TYR A 472 -1.58 -9.06 -11.84
C TYR A 472 -2.21 -8.14 -12.88
N SER A 473 -2.65 -8.68 -14.00
CA SER A 473 -3.25 -7.90 -15.06
C SER A 473 -4.44 -8.58 -15.71
N MET A 474 -5.40 -7.77 -16.20
CA MET A 474 -6.65 -8.20 -16.81
C MET A 474 -7.07 -7.22 -17.90
N GLY A 475 -7.55 -7.72 -19.01
CA GLY A 475 -8.11 -6.93 -20.11
C GLY A 475 -7.15 -6.73 -21.27
N CYS A 476 -7.24 -5.59 -21.96
CA CYS A 476 -6.55 -5.32 -23.21
C CYS A 476 -5.03 -5.50 -23.10
N GLY A 477 -4.46 -6.55 -23.71
CA GLY A 477 -3.03 -6.79 -23.76
C GLY A 477 -2.39 -7.23 -22.45
N SER A 478 -3.20 -7.65 -21.47
CA SER A 478 -2.73 -8.05 -20.14
C SER A 478 -1.67 -9.16 -20.18
N GLU A 479 -1.73 -10.07 -21.15
CA GLU A 479 -0.76 -11.15 -21.36
C GLU A 479 0.69 -10.64 -21.60
N GLN A 480 0.87 -9.36 -21.93
CA GLN A 480 2.20 -8.77 -22.13
C GLN A 480 2.87 -8.36 -20.81
N LEU A 481 2.19 -8.56 -19.68
CA LEU A 481 2.70 -8.36 -18.33
C LEU A 481 2.95 -9.69 -17.60
N GLU A 482 3.02 -10.79 -18.32
CA GLU A 482 3.43 -12.11 -17.80
C GLU A 482 4.95 -12.28 -17.83
N GLY A 483 5.49 -13.05 -16.87
CA GLY A 483 6.91 -13.37 -16.80
C GLY A 483 7.63 -12.70 -15.64
N TYR A 484 8.96 -12.56 -15.76
CA TYR A 484 9.82 -11.95 -14.76
C TYR A 484 10.61 -10.81 -15.39
N PHE A 485 10.44 -9.60 -14.90
CA PHE A 485 10.94 -8.38 -15.52
C PHE A 485 11.29 -7.31 -14.48
N ASP A 486 11.72 -6.16 -14.94
CA ASP A 486 11.97 -5.00 -14.07
C ASP A 486 10.69 -4.17 -13.88
N ASN A 487 10.53 -3.50 -12.73
CA ASN A 487 9.33 -2.69 -12.48
C ASN A 487 9.13 -1.54 -13.50
N THR A 488 10.19 -1.11 -14.18
CA THR A 488 10.11 -0.13 -15.27
C THR A 488 9.38 -0.66 -16.51
N ASP A 489 9.35 -1.98 -16.70
CA ASP A 489 8.68 -2.60 -17.85
C ASP A 489 7.15 -2.52 -17.74
N ILE A 490 6.61 -2.39 -16.52
CA ILE A 490 5.16 -2.30 -16.29
C ILE A 490 4.59 -1.05 -16.99
N PRO A 491 4.96 0.19 -16.62
CA PRO A 491 4.43 1.37 -17.30
C PRO A 491 4.87 1.48 -18.76
N ASN A 492 6.07 0.99 -19.12
CA ASN A 492 6.52 0.96 -20.51
C ASN A 492 5.59 0.09 -21.37
N THR A 493 5.17 -1.07 -20.86
CA THR A 493 4.19 -1.93 -21.53
C THR A 493 2.82 -1.27 -21.60
N MET A 494 2.32 -0.68 -20.49
CA MET A 494 1.05 0.03 -20.47
C MET A 494 1.03 1.22 -21.46
N MET A 495 2.11 2.02 -21.51
CA MET A 495 2.23 3.15 -22.45
C MET A 495 2.23 2.68 -23.91
N ARG A 496 2.91 1.58 -24.21
CA ARG A 496 2.91 0.96 -25.53
C ARG A 496 1.51 0.46 -25.93
N LEU A 497 0.82 -0.23 -25.03
CA LEU A 497 -0.57 -0.71 -25.26
C LEU A 497 -1.54 0.45 -25.48
N ALA A 498 -1.40 1.54 -24.74
CA ALA A 498 -2.24 2.73 -24.85
C ALA A 498 -1.82 3.67 -26.00
N ASN A 499 -0.77 3.34 -26.75
CA ASN A 499 -0.18 4.19 -27.80
C ASN A 499 0.19 5.60 -27.30
N PHE A 500 0.64 5.74 -26.05
CA PHE A 500 1.14 7.00 -25.53
C PHE A 500 2.50 7.33 -26.16
N LYS A 501 2.62 8.56 -26.66
CA LYS A 501 3.84 9.06 -27.32
C LYS A 501 4.82 9.65 -26.33
#